data_e0d95643dbbe07efcbe5b5ff13363a13
#
_entry.id   e0d95643dbbe07efcbe5b5ff13363a13
#
_cell.length_a   1.000
_cell.length_b   1.000
_cell.length_c   1.000
_cell.angle_alpha   90.00
_cell.angle_beta   90.00
_cell.angle_gamma   90.00
#
_symmetry.space_group_name_H-M   'P 1'
#
loop_
_entity.id
_entity.type
_entity.pdbx_description
1 polymer ?
#
loop_
_entity_poly.entity_id
_entity_poly.type
_entity_poly.pdbx_seq_one_letter_code
_entity_poly.pdbx_strand_id
1 'polypeptide(L)'
;MKIVIITVAGISSRFNRDVPEENKILKCLYFEENPKDTLLYHMLEKVDFSDRIVVVGGYKYDDLVDYISNNIPKNLQDKIITVYNDHFSDLSSGYSLYLGIREALDNFTDIDEMLFVEGDLDIDNESFNKVISCDKNVLTFNHEPIYSNKAVVLYQNENDEYHYLFNSDHGMLSLREPFKAIFNSGQTWKFNDMELLKMANDNFYENLIDDTNLGIIQKYFDLLEDSCDIEIIGLKRWVNCNTRDDYKLIKSYWRE
;
A
#
# COMPACT_ATOMS: atom_id res chain seq x y z
N MET A 1 -17.99 -9.07 3.38
CA MET A 1 -17.53 -7.69 3.72
C MET A 1 -16.21 -7.40 3.01
N LYS A 2 -16.07 -6.21 2.38
CA LYS A 2 -14.83 -5.75 1.73
C LYS A 2 -14.12 -4.73 2.61
N ILE A 3 -12.86 -4.97 2.91
CA ILE A 3 -12.02 -4.07 3.73
C ILE A 3 -10.85 -3.55 2.90
N VAL A 4 -10.54 -2.27 3.07
CA VAL A 4 -9.33 -1.68 2.48
C VAL A 4 -8.40 -1.22 3.59
N ILE A 5 -7.12 -1.56 3.48
CA ILE A 5 -6.04 -1.07 4.35
C ILE A 5 -5.22 -0.05 3.58
N ILE A 6 -5.00 1.10 4.18
CA ILE A 6 -4.14 2.18 3.65
C ILE A 6 -3.09 2.51 4.70
N THR A 7 -1.81 2.40 4.37
CA THR A 7 -0.72 2.75 5.29
C THR A 7 -0.11 4.10 4.94
N VAL A 8 -0.08 5.02 5.92
CA VAL A 8 0.45 6.38 5.79
C VAL A 8 1.37 6.77 6.95
N ALA A 9 1.97 5.79 7.63
CA ALA A 9 2.74 6.00 8.85
C ALA A 9 4.13 6.62 8.66
N GLY A 10 4.68 6.60 7.45
CA GLY A 10 6.06 6.98 7.17
C GLY A 10 6.38 8.45 7.44
N ILE A 11 7.63 8.73 7.85
CA ILE A 11 8.13 10.07 8.24
C ILE A 11 8.24 11.09 7.08
N SER A 12 7.97 10.70 5.86
CA SER A 12 7.96 11.61 4.68
C SER A 12 9.28 12.37 4.47
N SER A 13 10.43 11.78 4.80
CA SER A 13 11.74 12.45 4.82
C SER A 13 12.16 13.04 3.47
N ARG A 14 11.94 12.31 2.37
CA ARG A 14 12.25 12.79 1.00
C ARG A 14 11.33 13.93 0.58
N PHE A 15 10.06 13.87 0.96
CA PHE A 15 9.06 14.89 0.67
C PHE A 15 9.32 16.20 1.43
N ASN A 16 9.85 16.08 2.65
CA ASN A 16 10.19 17.19 3.53
C ASN A 16 11.69 17.57 3.49
N ARG A 17 12.41 17.17 2.45
CA ARG A 17 13.81 17.57 2.29
C ARG A 17 13.91 19.09 2.26
N ASP A 18 14.84 19.64 3.03
CA ASP A 18 15.09 21.08 3.16
C ASP A 18 13.92 21.91 3.71
N VAL A 19 12.89 21.24 4.29
CA VAL A 19 11.78 21.90 4.98
C VAL A 19 12.11 22.03 6.47
N PRO A 20 12.00 23.23 7.09
CA PRO A 20 12.15 23.41 8.54
C PRO A 20 11.19 22.47 9.31
N GLU A 21 11.61 22.01 10.51
CA GLU A 21 10.88 21.00 11.29
C GLU A 21 9.42 21.38 11.56
N GLU A 22 9.21 22.65 11.91
CA GLU A 22 7.88 23.22 12.18
C GLU A 22 6.94 23.25 10.98
N ASN A 23 7.50 23.17 9.77
CA ASN A 23 6.75 23.21 8.50
C ASN A 23 6.67 21.84 7.81
N LYS A 24 7.27 20.80 8.39
CA LYS A 24 7.16 19.45 7.86
C LYS A 24 5.72 18.95 7.93
N ILE A 25 5.30 18.19 6.94
CA ILE A 25 3.94 17.68 6.81
C ILE A 25 3.96 16.18 6.47
N LEU A 26 2.91 15.48 6.84
CA LEU A 26 2.65 14.13 6.35
C LEU A 26 2.32 14.21 4.85
N LYS A 27 3.11 13.55 3.99
CA LYS A 27 3.06 13.75 2.53
C LYS A 27 1.69 13.47 1.90
N CYS A 28 0.94 12.49 2.44
CA CYS A 28 -0.39 12.16 1.92
C CYS A 28 -1.45 13.23 2.23
N LEU A 29 -1.15 14.18 3.14
CA LEU A 29 -2.02 15.31 3.50
C LEU A 29 -1.58 16.62 2.85
N TYR A 30 -0.50 16.61 2.07
CA TYR A 30 -0.04 17.84 1.44
C TYR A 30 -1.00 18.33 0.35
N PHE A 31 -1.28 19.63 0.38
CA PHE A 31 -1.99 20.36 -0.66
C PHE A 31 -1.44 21.80 -0.79
N GLU A 32 -1.69 22.46 -1.91
CA GLU A 32 -1.27 23.84 -2.13
C GLU A 32 -2.37 24.85 -1.82
N GLU A 33 -3.58 24.63 -2.33
CA GLU A 33 -4.70 25.58 -2.23
C GLU A 33 -5.97 24.93 -1.66
N ASN A 34 -6.33 23.75 -2.19
CA ASN A 34 -7.56 23.06 -1.83
C ASN A 34 -7.25 21.85 -0.95
N PRO A 35 -7.79 21.75 0.29
CA PRO A 35 -7.55 20.62 1.18
C PRO A 35 -8.05 19.27 0.62
N LYS A 36 -8.85 19.27 -0.44
CA LYS A 36 -9.24 18.04 -1.14
C LYS A 36 -8.19 17.56 -2.15
N ASP A 37 -7.23 18.41 -2.53
CA ASP A 37 -6.13 18.04 -3.44
C ASP A 37 -5.03 17.30 -2.66
N THR A 38 -5.36 16.24 -1.95
CA THR A 38 -4.42 15.38 -1.22
C THR A 38 -4.46 13.95 -1.73
N LEU A 39 -3.33 13.24 -1.62
CA LEU A 39 -3.29 11.80 -1.97
C LEU A 39 -4.32 11.01 -1.17
N LEU A 40 -4.42 11.29 0.12
CA LEU A 40 -5.35 10.59 1.00
C LEU A 40 -6.81 10.82 0.56
N TYR A 41 -7.19 12.06 0.22
CA TYR A 41 -8.56 12.36 -0.21
C TYR A 41 -8.92 11.56 -1.47
N HIS A 42 -8.08 11.64 -2.50
CA HIS A 42 -8.30 10.92 -3.75
C HIS A 42 -8.29 9.39 -3.60
N MET A 43 -7.43 8.86 -2.71
CA MET A 43 -7.44 7.43 -2.41
C MET A 43 -8.73 7.02 -1.70
N LEU A 44 -9.19 7.79 -0.70
CA LEU A 44 -10.43 7.52 0.02
C LEU A 44 -11.66 7.56 -0.90
N GLU A 45 -11.70 8.46 -1.88
CA GLU A 45 -12.77 8.46 -2.89
C GLU A 45 -12.73 7.19 -3.77
N LYS A 46 -11.55 6.71 -4.16
CA LYS A 46 -11.40 5.49 -4.96
C LYS A 46 -11.83 4.22 -4.22
N VAL A 47 -11.69 4.21 -2.90
CA VAL A 47 -12.03 3.03 -2.07
C VAL A 47 -13.41 3.13 -1.41
N ASP A 48 -14.26 4.09 -1.80
CA ASP A 48 -15.63 4.23 -1.25
C ASP A 48 -16.54 3.02 -1.53
N PHE A 49 -16.17 2.14 -2.45
CA PHE A 49 -16.85 0.85 -2.67
C PHE A 49 -16.76 -0.10 -1.47
N SER A 50 -15.78 0.07 -0.59
CA SER A 50 -15.53 -0.82 0.56
C SER A 50 -16.52 -0.58 1.70
N ASP A 51 -16.71 -1.61 2.53
CA ASP A 51 -17.53 -1.53 3.74
C ASP A 51 -16.79 -0.86 4.89
N ARG A 52 -15.47 -1.08 4.98
CA ARG A 52 -14.57 -0.46 5.98
C ARG A 52 -13.24 -0.11 5.35
N ILE A 53 -12.63 0.95 5.91
CA ILE A 53 -11.32 1.45 5.51
C ILE A 53 -10.46 1.57 6.78
N VAL A 54 -9.38 0.82 6.87
CA VAL A 54 -8.40 0.92 7.96
C VAL A 54 -7.26 1.79 7.50
N VAL A 55 -7.09 2.96 8.10
CA VAL A 55 -6.00 3.90 7.81
C VAL A 55 -4.96 3.82 8.92
N VAL A 56 -3.79 3.28 8.63
CA VAL A 56 -2.70 3.15 9.61
C VAL A 56 -1.75 4.34 9.47
N GLY A 57 -1.76 5.20 10.48
CA GLY A 57 -0.89 6.37 10.59
C GLY A 57 0.23 6.16 11.62
N GLY A 58 1.20 7.08 11.64
CA GLY A 58 2.31 7.08 12.59
C GLY A 58 2.86 8.49 12.74
N TYR A 59 3.80 8.90 11.90
CA TYR A 59 4.28 10.27 11.88
C TYR A 59 3.12 11.25 11.71
N LYS A 60 3.02 12.24 12.60
CA LYS A 60 1.94 13.25 12.61
C LYS A 60 0.53 12.63 12.59
N TYR A 61 0.32 11.63 13.43
CA TYR A 61 -0.95 10.93 13.52
C TYR A 61 -2.13 11.85 13.88
N ASP A 62 -1.92 12.81 14.76
CA ASP A 62 -2.97 13.77 15.14
C ASP A 62 -3.38 14.64 13.94
N ASP A 63 -2.43 15.07 13.10
CA ASP A 63 -2.72 15.80 11.86
C ASP A 63 -3.57 14.94 10.89
N LEU A 64 -3.33 13.62 10.86
CA LEU A 64 -4.11 12.67 10.07
C LEU A 64 -5.56 12.57 10.54
N VAL A 65 -5.76 12.40 11.85
CA VAL A 65 -7.10 12.31 12.46
C VAL A 65 -7.87 13.60 12.27
N ASP A 66 -7.22 14.75 12.50
CA ASP A 66 -7.80 16.07 12.30
C ASP A 66 -8.18 16.31 10.82
N TYR A 67 -7.32 15.90 9.89
CA TYR A 67 -7.63 16.02 8.48
C TYR A 67 -8.86 15.19 8.09
N ILE A 68 -8.93 13.93 8.51
CA ILE A 68 -10.06 13.05 8.25
C ILE A 68 -11.36 13.66 8.79
N SER A 69 -11.34 14.13 10.02
CA SER A 69 -12.54 14.70 10.69
C SER A 69 -13.04 15.98 10.04
N ASN A 70 -12.13 16.82 9.51
CA ASN A 70 -12.46 18.14 9.00
C ASN A 70 -12.68 18.22 7.48
N ASN A 71 -12.08 17.29 6.69
CA ASN A 71 -12.05 17.42 5.23
C ASN A 71 -12.71 16.25 4.49
N ILE A 72 -12.87 15.09 5.12
CA ILE A 72 -13.47 13.91 4.47
C ILE A 72 -14.99 13.95 4.65
N PRO A 73 -15.79 13.62 3.59
CA PRO A 73 -17.24 13.55 3.70
C PRO A 73 -17.71 12.54 4.76
N LYS A 74 -18.81 12.86 5.45
CA LYS A 74 -19.29 12.08 6.60
C LYS A 74 -19.56 10.61 6.27
N ASN A 75 -20.11 10.32 5.10
CA ASN A 75 -20.34 8.94 4.65
C ASN A 75 -19.06 8.10 4.53
N LEU A 76 -17.94 8.72 4.15
CA LEU A 76 -16.63 8.07 4.15
C LEU A 76 -16.05 7.99 5.56
N GLN A 77 -16.15 9.07 6.37
CA GLN A 77 -15.69 9.06 7.76
C GLN A 77 -16.29 7.88 8.55
N ASP A 78 -17.57 7.56 8.34
CA ASP A 78 -18.28 6.48 9.06
C ASP A 78 -17.75 5.07 8.70
N LYS A 79 -16.99 4.95 7.61
CA LYS A 79 -16.31 3.70 7.20
C LYS A 79 -14.86 3.62 7.70
N ILE A 80 -14.25 4.77 8.07
CA ILE A 80 -12.82 4.87 8.39
C ILE A 80 -12.56 4.48 9.85
N ILE A 81 -11.55 3.65 10.05
CA ILE A 81 -10.94 3.34 11.33
C ILE A 81 -9.48 3.77 11.24
N THR A 82 -9.04 4.61 12.16
CA THR A 82 -7.64 5.02 12.23
C THR A 82 -6.90 4.19 13.26
N VAL A 83 -5.73 3.68 12.89
CA VAL A 83 -4.86 2.88 13.76
C VAL A 83 -3.52 3.61 13.91
N TYR A 84 -3.06 3.76 15.14
CA TYR A 84 -1.77 4.37 15.41
C TYR A 84 -0.66 3.32 15.43
N ASN A 85 0.34 3.50 14.59
CA ASN A 85 1.59 2.76 14.63
C ASN A 85 2.60 3.54 15.49
N ASP A 86 2.82 3.12 16.71
CA ASP A 86 3.77 3.72 17.67
C ASP A 86 5.23 3.40 17.34
N HIS A 87 5.47 2.41 16.48
CA HIS A 87 6.78 2.01 15.98
C HIS A 87 7.12 2.57 14.59
N PHE A 88 6.44 3.64 14.15
CA PHE A 88 6.66 4.22 12.80
C PHE A 88 8.10 4.70 12.53
N SER A 89 8.91 4.90 13.58
CA SER A 89 10.28 5.42 13.49
C SER A 89 11.37 4.37 13.66
N ASP A 90 11.05 3.21 14.20
CA ASP A 90 12.01 2.18 14.58
C ASP A 90 11.76 0.83 13.92
N LEU A 91 10.54 0.55 13.47
CA LEU A 91 10.22 -0.62 12.66
C LEU A 91 9.94 -0.23 11.20
N SER A 92 10.04 -1.23 10.31
CA SER A 92 9.81 -1.03 8.88
C SER A 92 8.31 -0.98 8.52
N SER A 93 7.99 -0.84 7.22
CA SER A 93 6.60 -0.71 6.72
C SER A 93 5.72 -1.93 7.02
N GLY A 94 6.30 -3.08 7.27
CA GLY A 94 5.56 -4.31 7.59
C GLY A 94 4.73 -4.19 8.84
N TYR A 95 5.23 -3.50 9.86
CA TYR A 95 4.48 -3.32 11.10
C TYR A 95 3.20 -2.49 10.92
N SER A 96 3.19 -1.53 10.00
CA SER A 96 1.96 -0.81 9.65
C SER A 96 0.92 -1.72 9.00
N LEU A 97 1.33 -2.58 8.07
CA LEU A 97 0.42 -3.54 7.45
C LEU A 97 -0.07 -4.57 8.46
N TYR A 98 0.83 -5.09 9.32
CA TYR A 98 0.49 -6.00 10.42
C TYR A 98 -0.63 -5.43 11.30
N LEU A 99 -0.49 -4.18 11.74
CA LEU A 99 -1.51 -3.52 12.58
C LEU A 99 -2.84 -3.36 11.85
N GLY A 100 -2.82 -3.01 10.56
CA GLY A 100 -4.02 -2.85 9.75
C GLY A 100 -4.77 -4.16 9.55
N ILE A 101 -4.06 -5.26 9.26
CA ILE A 101 -4.65 -6.60 9.13
C ILE A 101 -5.22 -7.06 10.47
N ARG A 102 -4.46 -6.91 11.57
CA ARG A 102 -4.90 -7.27 12.92
C ARG A 102 -6.18 -6.52 13.30
N GLU A 103 -6.21 -5.19 13.11
CA GLU A 103 -7.40 -4.38 13.39
C GLU A 103 -8.63 -4.89 12.64
N ALA A 104 -8.46 -5.24 11.36
CA ALA A 104 -9.54 -5.74 10.54
C ALA A 104 -10.03 -7.12 11.01
N LEU A 105 -9.11 -8.06 11.27
CA LEU A 105 -9.47 -9.44 11.66
C LEU A 105 -10.02 -9.55 13.09
N ASP A 106 -9.56 -8.69 14.01
CA ASP A 106 -10.00 -8.70 15.40
C ASP A 106 -11.40 -8.09 15.58
N ASN A 107 -11.80 -7.15 14.73
CA ASN A 107 -13.03 -6.37 14.89
C ASN A 107 -14.16 -6.75 13.92
N PHE A 108 -13.86 -7.50 12.85
CA PHE A 108 -14.84 -7.84 11.83
C PHE A 108 -14.87 -9.35 11.54
N THR A 109 -16.06 -9.84 11.27
CA THR A 109 -16.32 -11.20 10.79
C THR A 109 -16.81 -11.16 9.34
N ASP A 110 -16.82 -12.31 8.67
CA ASP A 110 -17.35 -12.47 7.31
C ASP A 110 -16.66 -11.52 6.29
N ILE A 111 -15.34 -11.40 6.40
CA ILE A 111 -14.53 -10.64 5.45
C ILE A 111 -14.32 -11.49 4.20
N ASP A 112 -14.84 -11.02 3.06
CA ASP A 112 -14.73 -11.70 1.77
C ASP A 112 -13.40 -11.41 1.07
N GLU A 113 -12.94 -10.15 1.19
CA GLU A 113 -11.71 -9.69 0.57
C GLU A 113 -11.07 -8.55 1.36
N MET A 114 -9.76 -8.47 1.29
CA MET A 114 -8.97 -7.37 1.84
C MET A 114 -8.05 -6.80 0.76
N LEU A 115 -8.17 -5.49 0.51
CA LEU A 115 -7.30 -4.75 -0.40
C LEU A 115 -6.28 -3.95 0.40
N PHE A 116 -4.99 -4.09 0.08
CA PHE A 116 -3.94 -3.25 0.64
C PHE A 116 -3.38 -2.31 -0.42
N VAL A 117 -3.32 -1.03 -0.10
CA VAL A 117 -2.75 0.04 -0.93
C VAL A 117 -1.80 0.88 -0.10
N GLU A 118 -0.59 1.13 -0.59
CA GLU A 118 0.29 2.12 0.03
C GLU A 118 -0.26 3.53 -0.19
N GLY A 119 -0.35 4.33 0.87
CA GLY A 119 -1.05 5.62 0.86
C GLY A 119 -0.29 6.77 0.20
N ASP A 120 0.82 6.48 -0.46
CA ASP A 120 1.61 7.42 -1.25
C ASP A 120 1.51 7.20 -2.77
N LEU A 121 0.56 6.38 -3.19
CA LEU A 121 0.34 6.04 -4.59
C LEU A 121 -0.79 6.86 -5.22
N ASP A 122 -0.62 7.22 -6.49
CA ASP A 122 -1.72 7.60 -7.39
C ASP A 122 -1.78 6.60 -8.55
N ILE A 123 -2.95 5.97 -8.70
CA ILE A 123 -3.23 4.94 -9.70
C ILE A 123 -4.42 5.41 -10.53
N ASP A 124 -4.40 5.21 -11.84
CA ASP A 124 -5.55 5.55 -12.69
C ASP A 124 -6.79 4.71 -12.36
N ASN A 125 -7.96 5.31 -12.58
CA ASN A 125 -9.24 4.69 -12.20
C ASN A 125 -9.53 3.40 -12.98
N GLU A 126 -9.11 3.30 -14.26
CA GLU A 126 -9.35 2.10 -15.06
C GLU A 126 -8.57 0.91 -14.51
N SER A 127 -7.27 1.10 -14.22
CA SER A 127 -6.43 0.07 -13.63
C SER A 127 -6.91 -0.32 -12.23
N PHE A 128 -7.23 0.66 -11.39
CA PHE A 128 -7.73 0.42 -10.04
C PHE A 128 -9.05 -0.37 -10.05
N ASN A 129 -9.97 -0.02 -10.96
CA ASN A 129 -11.23 -0.75 -11.13
C ASN A 129 -11.03 -2.21 -11.54
N LYS A 130 -9.99 -2.53 -12.31
CA LYS A 130 -9.64 -3.93 -12.62
C LYS A 130 -9.22 -4.70 -11.38
N VAL A 131 -8.45 -4.07 -10.50
CA VAL A 131 -8.03 -4.68 -9.23
C VAL A 131 -9.24 -4.99 -8.35
N ILE A 132 -10.12 -4.02 -8.14
CA ILE A 132 -11.28 -4.20 -7.24
C ILE A 132 -12.35 -5.14 -7.80
N SER A 133 -12.47 -5.26 -9.12
CA SER A 133 -13.45 -6.14 -9.78
C SER A 133 -12.94 -7.56 -10.03
N CYS A 134 -11.67 -7.83 -9.79
CA CYS A 134 -11.11 -9.17 -9.94
C CYS A 134 -11.59 -10.08 -8.80
N ASP A 135 -12.05 -11.28 -9.09
CA ASP A 135 -12.51 -12.25 -8.09
C ASP A 135 -11.38 -13.08 -7.47
N LYS A 136 -10.13 -12.90 -7.96
CA LYS A 136 -8.95 -13.61 -7.50
C LYS A 136 -8.10 -12.77 -6.53
N ASN A 137 -7.11 -13.41 -5.92
CA ASN A 137 -5.98 -12.70 -5.30
C ASN A 137 -5.24 -11.90 -6.37
N VAL A 138 -4.81 -10.68 -6.04
CA VAL A 138 -4.19 -9.80 -7.04
C VAL A 138 -2.80 -9.39 -6.60
N LEU A 139 -1.85 -9.56 -7.54
CA LEU A 139 -0.57 -8.87 -7.57
C LEU A 139 -0.63 -7.77 -8.64
N THR A 140 -0.05 -6.61 -8.37
CA THR A 140 0.01 -5.54 -9.36
C THR A 140 1.43 -5.23 -9.79
N PHE A 141 1.57 -4.76 -11.03
CA PHE A 141 2.83 -4.21 -11.55
C PHE A 141 2.59 -2.91 -12.32
N ASN A 142 3.63 -2.11 -12.46
CA ASN A 142 3.63 -0.90 -13.26
C ASN A 142 4.66 -0.99 -14.39
N HIS A 143 4.60 -0.06 -15.34
CA HIS A 143 5.46 -0.04 -16.52
C HIS A 143 6.68 0.87 -16.39
N GLU A 144 6.95 1.39 -15.19
CA GLU A 144 8.15 2.18 -14.94
C GLU A 144 9.41 1.31 -15.04
N PRO A 145 10.53 1.89 -15.47
CA PRO A 145 11.80 1.16 -15.48
C PRO A 145 12.19 0.66 -14.09
N ILE A 146 12.77 -0.53 -14.05
CA ILE A 146 13.29 -1.12 -12.81
C ILE A 146 14.64 -0.46 -12.47
N TYR A 147 14.64 0.40 -11.46
CA TYR A 147 15.85 1.00 -10.93
C TYR A 147 16.28 0.26 -9.66
N SER A 148 17.46 -0.35 -9.67
CA SER A 148 17.97 -1.19 -8.57
C SER A 148 18.01 -0.51 -7.19
N ASN A 149 18.00 0.81 -7.13
CA ASN A 149 18.07 1.57 -5.89
C ASN A 149 16.71 2.02 -5.34
N LYS A 150 15.59 1.70 -6.01
CA LYS A 150 14.26 2.13 -5.58
C LYS A 150 13.11 1.23 -6.04
N ALA A 151 13.36 0.25 -6.88
CA ALA A 151 12.31 -0.63 -7.38
C ALA A 151 11.96 -1.71 -6.35
N VAL A 152 10.68 -1.99 -6.21
CA VAL A 152 10.16 -3.21 -5.59
C VAL A 152 9.93 -4.19 -6.72
N VAL A 153 10.80 -5.19 -6.84
CA VAL A 153 10.79 -6.12 -7.97
C VAL A 153 9.95 -7.34 -7.64
N LEU A 154 9.01 -7.65 -8.54
CA LEU A 154 8.24 -8.88 -8.59
C LEU A 154 8.75 -9.71 -9.77
N TYR A 155 8.97 -11.00 -9.59
CA TYR A 155 9.32 -11.89 -10.71
C TYR A 155 8.50 -13.18 -10.66
N GLN A 156 8.34 -13.80 -11.81
CA GLN A 156 7.75 -15.13 -11.98
C GLN A 156 8.85 -16.12 -12.30
N ASN A 157 9.02 -17.16 -11.48
CA ASN A 157 10.00 -18.20 -11.70
C ASN A 157 9.53 -19.23 -12.76
N GLU A 158 10.35 -20.27 -13.04
CA GLU A 158 10.01 -21.31 -14.03
C GLU A 158 8.82 -22.19 -13.62
N ASN A 159 8.47 -22.23 -12.34
CA ASN A 159 7.34 -22.98 -11.78
C ASN A 159 6.03 -22.19 -11.77
N ASP A 160 5.99 -20.98 -12.36
CA ASP A 160 4.86 -20.05 -12.32
C ASP A 160 4.56 -19.45 -10.95
N GLU A 161 5.49 -19.53 -10.01
CA GLU A 161 5.40 -18.90 -8.70
C GLU A 161 5.86 -17.44 -8.75
N TYR A 162 5.20 -16.56 -7.98
CA TYR A 162 5.51 -15.14 -7.90
C TYR A 162 6.30 -14.81 -6.64
N HIS A 163 7.44 -14.15 -6.81
CA HIS A 163 8.32 -13.78 -5.72
C HIS A 163 8.72 -12.32 -5.76
N TYR A 164 8.82 -11.70 -4.58
CA TYR A 164 9.37 -10.38 -4.44
C TYR A 164 10.88 -10.42 -4.24
N LEU A 165 11.57 -9.54 -4.94
CA LEU A 165 12.98 -9.29 -4.74
C LEU A 165 13.14 -7.87 -4.23
N PHE A 166 13.24 -7.71 -2.92
CA PHE A 166 13.56 -6.44 -2.30
C PHE A 166 15.05 -6.38 -2.01
N ASN A 167 15.76 -5.47 -2.65
CA ASN A 167 17.19 -5.31 -2.45
C ASN A 167 17.47 -4.14 -1.49
N SER A 168 17.95 -4.45 -0.30
CA SER A 168 18.40 -3.48 0.68
C SER A 168 19.78 -2.89 0.35
N ASP A 169 20.57 -3.57 -0.47
CA ASP A 169 21.89 -3.12 -0.89
C ASP A 169 21.77 -2.19 -2.09
N HIS A 170 21.75 -0.91 -1.84
CA HIS A 170 21.59 0.12 -2.87
C HIS A 170 22.39 -0.15 -4.15
N GLY A 171 21.69 -0.24 -5.25
CA GLY A 171 22.27 -0.37 -6.57
C GLY A 171 22.56 -1.80 -7.03
N MET A 172 22.15 -2.82 -6.27
CA MET A 172 22.31 -4.22 -6.68
C MET A 172 20.98 -4.96 -6.66
N LEU A 173 20.62 -5.56 -7.80
CA LEU A 173 19.57 -6.57 -7.90
C LEU A 173 20.26 -7.91 -8.21
N SER A 174 19.99 -8.91 -7.38
CA SER A 174 20.55 -10.26 -7.57
C SER A 174 19.42 -11.28 -7.60
N LEU A 175 19.12 -11.76 -8.79
CA LEU A 175 18.22 -12.90 -9.00
C LEU A 175 19.07 -14.14 -9.24
N ARG A 176 18.91 -15.15 -8.37
CA ARG A 176 19.80 -16.34 -8.35
C ARG A 176 19.16 -17.63 -8.86
N GLU A 177 17.98 -17.52 -9.44
CA GLU A 177 17.25 -18.62 -10.04
C GLU A 177 16.74 -18.28 -11.44
N PRO A 178 16.44 -19.26 -12.30
CA PRO A 178 15.78 -19.03 -13.58
C PRO A 178 14.40 -18.40 -13.38
N PHE A 179 14.02 -17.48 -14.27
CA PHE A 179 12.73 -16.79 -14.21
C PHE A 179 12.14 -16.56 -15.62
N LYS A 180 10.82 -16.49 -15.69
CA LYS A 180 10.06 -16.23 -16.92
C LYS A 180 9.86 -14.74 -17.19
N ALA A 181 9.56 -13.97 -16.13
CA ALA A 181 9.25 -12.55 -16.23
C ALA A 181 9.70 -11.79 -14.99
N ILE A 182 9.99 -10.50 -15.16
CA ILE A 182 10.35 -9.57 -14.08
C ILE A 182 9.54 -8.28 -14.24
N PHE A 183 9.03 -7.76 -13.13
CA PHE A 183 8.13 -6.62 -13.11
C PHE A 183 8.54 -5.62 -12.03
N ASN A 184 8.20 -4.35 -12.22
CA ASN A 184 8.22 -3.36 -11.16
C ASN A 184 6.87 -3.39 -10.44
N SER A 185 6.84 -3.71 -9.15
CA SER A 185 5.59 -3.86 -8.39
C SER A 185 4.72 -2.60 -8.44
N GLY A 186 3.41 -2.81 -8.56
CA GLY A 186 2.41 -1.75 -8.46
C GLY A 186 2.02 -1.39 -7.02
N GLN A 187 2.58 -2.09 -6.03
CA GLN A 187 2.41 -1.84 -4.60
C GLN A 187 0.94 -1.73 -4.17
N THR A 188 0.13 -2.59 -4.76
CA THR A 188 -1.30 -2.75 -4.45
C THR A 188 -1.63 -4.24 -4.55
N TRP A 189 -2.26 -4.78 -3.52
CA TRP A 189 -2.50 -6.22 -3.37
C TRP A 189 -3.90 -6.51 -2.90
N LYS A 190 -4.49 -7.60 -3.38
CA LYS A 190 -5.78 -8.09 -2.94
C LYS A 190 -5.65 -9.52 -2.40
N PHE A 191 -6.29 -9.77 -1.28
CA PHE A 191 -6.29 -11.03 -0.55
C PHE A 191 -7.73 -11.51 -0.38
N ASN A 192 -8.00 -12.76 -0.74
CA ASN A 192 -9.35 -13.35 -0.69
C ASN A 192 -9.45 -14.50 0.34
N ASP A 193 -8.33 -14.95 0.91
CA ASP A 193 -8.31 -15.97 1.97
C ASP A 193 -7.85 -15.33 3.30
N MET A 194 -8.79 -15.11 4.19
CA MET A 194 -8.52 -14.45 5.46
C MET A 194 -7.79 -15.34 6.47
N GLU A 195 -7.94 -16.67 6.37
CA GLU A 195 -7.19 -17.60 7.22
C GLU A 195 -5.70 -17.62 6.83
N LEU A 196 -5.40 -17.69 5.53
CA LEU A 196 -4.02 -17.59 5.05
C LEU A 196 -3.43 -16.22 5.36
N LEU A 197 -4.22 -15.14 5.23
CA LEU A 197 -3.76 -13.79 5.55
C LEU A 197 -3.44 -13.67 7.05
N LYS A 198 -4.27 -14.25 7.90
CA LYS A 198 -4.01 -14.30 9.35
C LYS A 198 -2.72 -15.06 9.63
N MET A 199 -2.53 -16.25 9.04
CA MET A 199 -1.30 -17.03 9.21
C MET A 199 -0.05 -16.27 8.77
N ALA A 200 -0.13 -15.55 7.63
CA ALA A 200 0.98 -14.72 7.15
C ALA A 200 1.27 -13.55 8.11
N ASN A 201 0.23 -12.92 8.64
CA ASN A 201 0.34 -11.81 9.58
C ASN A 201 0.92 -12.26 10.95
N ASP A 202 0.48 -13.40 11.47
CA ASP A 202 1.00 -13.99 12.71
C ASP A 202 2.48 -14.38 12.53
N ASN A 203 2.83 -15.00 11.39
CA ASN A 203 4.22 -15.33 11.06
C ASN A 203 5.13 -14.09 11.00
N PHE A 204 4.63 -12.99 10.44
CA PHE A 204 5.36 -11.73 10.40
C PHE A 204 5.68 -11.23 11.81
N TYR A 205 4.70 -11.18 12.69
CA TYR A 205 4.89 -10.71 14.05
C TYR A 205 5.88 -11.55 14.84
N GLU A 206 5.85 -12.86 14.67
CA GLU A 206 6.72 -13.79 15.39
C GLU A 206 8.16 -13.82 14.87
N ASN A 207 8.37 -13.64 13.56
CA ASN A 207 9.65 -13.96 12.92
C ASN A 207 10.27 -12.84 12.08
N LEU A 208 9.49 -11.83 11.66
CA LEU A 208 9.89 -10.84 10.64
C LEU A 208 9.49 -9.40 11.02
N ILE A 209 9.29 -9.10 12.30
CA ILE A 209 8.70 -7.83 12.77
C ILE A 209 9.45 -6.58 12.28
N ASP A 210 10.74 -6.69 12.00
CA ASP A 210 11.60 -5.61 11.49
C ASP A 210 11.57 -5.50 9.95
N ASP A 211 10.88 -6.42 9.26
CA ASP A 211 10.88 -6.48 7.80
C ASP A 211 9.85 -5.51 7.19
N THR A 212 9.89 -5.36 5.87
CA THR A 212 8.91 -4.58 5.13
C THR A 212 7.57 -5.32 5.02
N ASN A 213 6.53 -4.63 4.52
CA ASN A 213 5.23 -5.24 4.22
C ASN A 213 5.32 -6.46 3.28
N LEU A 214 6.40 -6.55 2.48
CA LEU A 214 6.65 -7.69 1.61
C LEU A 214 6.81 -9.01 2.38
N GLY A 215 7.24 -8.97 3.65
CA GLY A 215 7.32 -10.16 4.50
C GLY A 215 5.95 -10.83 4.70
N ILE A 216 4.89 -10.03 4.93
CA ILE A 216 3.51 -10.53 5.04
C ILE A 216 2.99 -10.96 3.66
N ILE A 217 3.18 -10.11 2.66
CA ILE A 217 2.65 -10.30 1.31
C ILE A 217 3.23 -11.57 0.69
N GLN A 218 4.55 -11.71 0.68
CA GLN A 218 5.21 -12.91 0.13
C GLN A 218 4.73 -14.17 0.85
N LYS A 219 4.69 -14.14 2.19
CA LYS A 219 4.23 -15.28 2.98
C LYS A 219 2.79 -15.67 2.65
N TYR A 220 1.89 -14.70 2.42
CA TYR A 220 0.53 -14.99 1.99
C TYR A 220 0.50 -15.72 0.65
N PHE A 221 1.20 -15.19 -0.36
CA PHE A 221 1.22 -15.79 -1.70
C PHE A 221 1.94 -17.15 -1.73
N ASP A 222 2.92 -17.39 -0.86
CA ASP A 222 3.58 -18.69 -0.69
C ASP A 222 2.65 -19.75 -0.05
N LEU A 223 1.62 -19.34 0.67
CA LEU A 223 0.65 -20.25 1.29
C LEU A 223 -0.48 -20.66 0.35
N LEU A 224 -0.68 -19.99 -0.77
CA LEU A 224 -1.67 -20.36 -1.77
C LEU A 224 -1.26 -21.67 -2.46
N GLU A 225 -2.18 -22.65 -2.51
CA GLU A 225 -1.90 -23.96 -3.09
C GLU A 225 -1.91 -23.95 -4.63
N ASP A 226 -2.66 -23.02 -5.25
CA ASP A 226 -2.81 -22.93 -6.70
C ASP A 226 -2.50 -21.52 -7.22
N SER A 227 -1.50 -21.42 -8.08
CA SER A 227 -1.16 -20.16 -8.77
C SER A 227 -2.28 -19.66 -9.70
N CYS A 228 -3.25 -20.51 -10.07
CA CYS A 228 -4.45 -20.12 -10.81
C CYS A 228 -5.37 -19.17 -10.01
N ASP A 229 -5.23 -19.13 -8.69
CA ASP A 229 -5.97 -18.20 -7.80
C ASP A 229 -5.33 -16.80 -7.74
N ILE A 230 -4.27 -16.57 -8.49
CA ILE A 230 -3.57 -15.29 -8.58
C ILE A 230 -3.82 -14.65 -9.94
N GLU A 231 -4.19 -13.37 -9.95
CA GLU A 231 -4.22 -12.54 -11.14
C GLU A 231 -3.14 -11.46 -11.03
N ILE A 232 -2.34 -11.28 -12.10
CA ILE A 232 -1.36 -10.21 -12.17
C ILE A 232 -1.90 -9.07 -13.05
N ILE A 233 -2.06 -7.87 -12.48
CA ILE A 233 -2.69 -6.72 -13.14
C ILE A 233 -1.67 -5.61 -13.38
N GLY A 234 -1.49 -5.23 -14.65
CA GLY A 234 -0.67 -4.07 -15.05
C GLY A 234 -1.41 -2.75 -14.85
N LEU A 235 -0.79 -1.84 -14.13
CA LEU A 235 -1.30 -0.48 -13.90
C LEU A 235 -0.83 0.43 -15.04
N LYS A 236 -1.75 1.07 -15.76
CA LYS A 236 -1.44 1.94 -16.91
C LYS A 236 -0.73 3.22 -16.48
N ARG A 237 -1.23 3.85 -15.42
CA ARG A 237 -0.61 4.99 -14.75
C ARG A 237 -0.48 4.68 -13.26
N TRP A 238 0.74 4.83 -12.80
CA TRP A 238 1.12 4.59 -11.43
C TRP A 238 2.22 5.60 -11.06
N VAL A 239 2.02 6.32 -9.97
CA VAL A 239 3.02 7.27 -9.47
C VAL A 239 3.14 7.12 -7.97
N ASN A 240 4.37 6.90 -7.49
CA ASN A 240 4.69 6.94 -6.07
C ASN A 240 5.14 8.36 -5.70
N CYS A 241 4.39 9.02 -4.82
CA CYS A 241 4.65 10.37 -4.37
C CYS A 241 5.75 10.41 -3.30
N ASN A 242 6.97 10.66 -3.71
CA ASN A 242 8.12 10.76 -2.81
C ASN A 242 8.64 12.19 -2.64
N THR A 243 8.34 13.07 -3.59
CA THR A 243 8.81 14.45 -3.64
C THR A 243 7.69 15.43 -3.94
N ARG A 244 7.95 16.72 -3.78
CA ARG A 244 7.01 17.78 -4.20
C ARG A 244 6.77 17.81 -5.70
N ASP A 245 7.72 17.37 -6.50
CA ASP A 245 7.56 17.31 -7.95
C ASP A 245 6.69 16.13 -8.37
N ASP A 246 6.78 14.98 -7.66
CA ASP A 246 5.83 13.88 -7.85
C ASP A 246 4.40 14.33 -7.53
N TYR A 247 4.20 15.08 -6.45
CA TYR A 247 2.88 15.63 -6.12
C TYR A 247 2.33 16.54 -7.22
N LYS A 248 3.15 17.46 -7.78
CA LYS A 248 2.72 18.34 -8.87
C LYS A 248 2.31 17.55 -10.11
N LEU A 249 3.07 16.49 -10.43
CA LEU A 249 2.74 15.57 -11.52
C LEU A 249 1.39 14.90 -11.26
N ILE A 250 1.19 14.31 -10.10
CA ILE A 250 -0.06 13.65 -9.69
C ILE A 250 -1.23 14.64 -9.75
N LYS A 251 -1.05 15.85 -9.20
CA LYS A 251 -2.10 16.89 -9.22
C LYS A 251 -2.53 17.27 -10.64
N SER A 252 -1.64 17.20 -11.62
CA SER A 252 -1.98 17.47 -13.02
C SER A 252 -2.98 16.44 -13.57
N TYR A 253 -2.92 15.19 -13.13
CA TYR A 253 -3.83 14.12 -13.54
C TYR A 253 -5.23 14.22 -12.89
N TRP A 254 -5.34 14.81 -11.71
CA TRP A 254 -6.64 14.99 -11.04
C TRP A 254 -7.53 16.05 -11.70
N ARG A 255 -6.96 16.86 -12.59
CA ARG A 255 -7.65 17.93 -13.31
C ARG A 255 -8.15 17.50 -14.70
N GLU A 256 -7.79 16.32 -15.14
CA GLU A 256 -8.26 15.70 -16.38
C GLU A 256 -9.58 14.92 -16.15
#